data_de7d7f7a3dd94c3cd70c70545ebfb080
#
_entry.id   de7d7f7a3dd94c3cd70c70545ebfb080
#
_cell.length_a   1.000
_cell.length_b   1.000
_cell.length_c   1.000
_cell.angle_alpha   90.00
_cell.angle_beta   90.00
_cell.angle_gamma   90.00
#
_symmetry.space_group_name_H-M   'P 1'
#
loop_
_entity.id
_entity.type
_entity.pdbx_description
1 polymer ?
#
loop_
_entity_poly.entity_id
_entity_poly.type
_entity_poly.pdbx_seq_one_letter_code
_entity_poly.pdbx_strand_id
1 'polypeptide(L)'
;SSENIFSGLIRCGHCGRKMRIRVAYKEKPIYCGSTTTAPNASCYPKKYKQKELEELVLIMIRQQAALAEDTIKQLKKANQTLNIPKLRYRKKQYEKKLALCKQEKMELYEQYAEEQISLKDYLVRKQTCMEKTAVYQQKIQEVEAKILKGEEEKQKEKSEGLQLFVKYKGLEELSYEVLHELIEVINFYDPEHIEIVWKYRDEFLEATG
;
A
#
# COMPACT_ATOMS: atom_id res chain seq x y z
N SER A 1 36.26 3.15 -10.86
CA SER A 1 35.68 3.73 -12.08
C SER A 1 34.70 4.80 -11.69
N SER A 2 34.82 5.99 -12.25
CA SER A 2 33.94 7.14 -11.96
C SER A 2 32.63 7.01 -12.73
N GLU A 3 31.88 5.95 -12.51
CA GLU A 3 30.59 5.73 -13.15
C GLU A 3 29.55 6.75 -12.67
N ASN A 4 28.75 7.21 -13.60
CA ASN A 4 27.63 8.06 -13.31
C ASN A 4 26.51 7.20 -12.73
N ILE A 5 26.44 7.12 -11.38
CA ILE A 5 25.43 6.33 -10.68
C ILE A 5 23.98 6.79 -10.95
N PHE A 6 23.79 8.04 -11.40
CA PHE A 6 22.48 8.60 -11.76
C PHE A 6 22.15 8.45 -13.25
N SER A 7 22.90 7.64 -14.00
CA SER A 7 22.70 7.53 -15.46
C SER A 7 21.26 7.18 -15.80
N GLY A 8 20.60 8.04 -16.57
CA GLY A 8 19.22 7.86 -17.01
C GLY A 8 18.12 8.25 -16.02
N LEU A 9 18.45 8.48 -14.74
CA LEU A 9 17.46 8.77 -13.69
C LEU A 9 17.06 10.24 -13.61
N ILE A 10 17.97 11.20 -13.91
CA ILE A 10 17.70 12.62 -13.68
C ILE A 10 17.06 13.27 -14.91
N ARG A 11 15.93 13.94 -14.67
CA ARG A 11 15.23 14.76 -15.67
C ARG A 11 15.11 16.21 -15.19
N CYS A 12 15.12 17.14 -16.12
CA CYS A 12 14.80 18.51 -15.83
C CYS A 12 13.29 18.64 -15.57
N GLY A 13 12.89 19.12 -14.38
CA GLY A 13 11.48 19.27 -14.01
C GLY A 13 10.73 20.30 -14.88
N HIS A 14 11.45 21.24 -15.50
CA HIS A 14 10.84 22.26 -16.37
C HIS A 14 10.61 21.78 -17.81
N CYS A 15 11.58 21.08 -18.42
CA CYS A 15 11.47 20.69 -19.83
C CYS A 15 11.39 19.17 -20.06
N GLY A 16 11.45 18.34 -19.03
CA GLY A 16 11.35 16.88 -19.08
C GLY A 16 12.56 16.15 -19.70
N ARG A 17 13.54 16.88 -20.26
CA ARG A 17 14.71 16.27 -20.89
C ARG A 17 15.65 15.67 -19.84
N LYS A 18 16.37 14.60 -20.22
CA LYS A 18 17.43 14.03 -19.38
C LYS A 18 18.50 15.07 -19.09
N MET A 19 18.88 15.22 -17.84
CA MET A 19 19.99 16.07 -17.44
C MET A 19 21.33 15.43 -17.76
N ARG A 20 22.34 16.26 -18.00
CA ARG A 20 23.69 15.83 -18.35
C ARG A 20 24.60 15.94 -17.14
N ILE A 21 25.51 14.97 -16.96
CA ILE A 21 26.56 15.01 -15.96
C ILE A 21 27.90 14.99 -16.67
N ARG A 22 28.79 15.93 -16.33
CA ARG A 22 30.15 15.97 -16.87
C ARG A 22 31.11 15.22 -15.96
N VAL A 23 31.22 13.93 -16.17
CA VAL A 23 32.05 13.00 -15.32
C VAL A 23 33.55 13.32 -15.39
N ALA A 24 34.03 13.96 -16.44
CA ALA A 24 35.44 14.36 -16.58
C ALA A 24 35.86 15.47 -15.60
N TYR A 25 34.93 16.18 -14.97
CA TYR A 25 35.21 17.24 -14.01
C TYR A 25 35.19 16.69 -12.59
N LYS A 26 36.07 17.14 -11.72
CA LYS A 26 36.17 16.72 -10.32
C LYS A 26 34.84 16.80 -9.57
N GLU A 27 34.07 17.87 -9.80
CA GLU A 27 32.78 18.08 -9.12
C GLU A 27 31.59 17.42 -9.84
N LYS A 28 31.82 16.79 -11.00
CA LYS A 28 30.80 16.14 -11.84
C LYS A 28 29.50 16.97 -11.94
N PRO A 29 29.57 18.17 -12.56
CA PRO A 29 28.40 19.06 -12.56
C PRO A 29 27.24 18.50 -13.37
N ILE A 30 26.03 18.63 -12.80
CA ILE A 30 24.75 18.27 -13.39
C ILE A 30 24.14 19.55 -14.00
N TYR A 31 23.57 19.45 -15.20
CA TYR A 31 22.95 20.59 -15.87
C TYR A 31 21.93 20.16 -16.93
N CYS A 32 20.96 21.03 -17.21
CA CYS A 32 20.02 20.83 -18.32
C CYS A 32 20.67 21.31 -19.63
N GLY A 33 20.72 20.43 -20.64
CA GLY A 33 21.28 20.81 -21.97
C GLY A 33 20.48 21.90 -22.68
N SER A 34 19.20 22.09 -22.35
CA SER A 34 18.37 23.15 -22.94
C SER A 34 18.86 24.56 -22.60
N THR A 35 19.53 24.78 -21.46
CA THR A 35 20.06 26.08 -21.06
C THR A 35 21.16 26.59 -22.01
N THR A 36 21.83 25.69 -22.73
CA THR A 36 22.88 26.05 -23.71
C THR A 36 22.35 26.19 -25.13
N THR A 37 21.22 25.53 -25.46
CA THR A 37 20.66 25.53 -26.82
C THR A 37 19.46 26.46 -27.00
N ALA A 38 18.78 26.82 -25.88
CA ALA A 38 17.64 27.72 -25.86
C ALA A 38 17.77 28.68 -24.66
N PRO A 39 18.46 29.81 -24.78
CA PRO A 39 18.76 30.72 -23.65
C PRO A 39 17.53 31.24 -22.88
N ASN A 40 16.34 31.21 -23.48
CA ASN A 40 15.07 31.64 -22.87
C ASN A 40 14.28 30.50 -22.24
N ALA A 41 14.88 29.30 -22.12
CA ALA A 41 14.21 28.21 -21.46
C ALA A 41 14.09 28.49 -19.95
N SER A 42 12.93 28.16 -19.36
CA SER A 42 12.65 28.25 -17.91
C SER A 42 13.45 27.26 -17.06
N CYS A 43 14.38 26.53 -17.65
CA CYS A 43 15.23 25.57 -16.98
C CYS A 43 16.23 26.25 -16.04
N TYR A 44 16.58 25.55 -14.93
CA TYR A 44 17.59 26.05 -14.01
C TYR A 44 18.93 26.34 -14.71
N PRO A 45 19.42 27.58 -14.67
CA PRO A 45 20.52 28.01 -15.52
C PRO A 45 21.92 27.64 -14.99
N LYS A 46 22.04 27.30 -13.71
CA LYS A 46 23.30 26.97 -13.06
C LYS A 46 23.59 25.46 -13.11
N LYS A 47 24.80 25.10 -12.77
CA LYS A 47 25.24 23.73 -12.59
C LYS A 47 25.03 23.32 -11.13
N TYR A 48 24.63 22.08 -10.88
CA TYR A 48 24.49 21.47 -9.56
C TYR A 48 25.56 20.39 -9.37
N LYS A 49 26.11 20.23 -8.18
CA LYS A 49 27.15 19.23 -7.93
C LYS A 49 26.56 17.85 -7.71
N GLN A 50 27.12 16.84 -8.36
CA GLN A 50 26.66 15.46 -8.19
C GLN A 50 26.70 15.03 -6.71
N LYS A 51 27.76 15.39 -5.96
CA LYS A 51 27.89 15.04 -4.55
C LYS A 51 26.75 15.59 -3.67
N GLU A 52 26.30 16.82 -3.94
CA GLU A 52 25.17 17.42 -3.21
C GLU A 52 23.88 16.65 -3.48
N LEU A 53 23.68 16.16 -4.71
CA LEU A 53 22.54 15.31 -5.04
C LEU A 53 22.65 13.92 -4.38
N GLU A 54 23.85 13.33 -4.33
CA GLU A 54 24.10 12.06 -3.65
C GLU A 54 23.73 12.13 -2.17
N GLU A 55 24.18 13.17 -1.48
CA GLU A 55 23.89 13.39 -0.04
C GLU A 55 22.38 13.55 0.18
N LEU A 56 21.69 14.33 -0.65
CA LEU A 56 20.26 14.54 -0.56
C LEU A 56 19.48 13.24 -0.80
N VAL A 57 19.79 12.53 -1.89
CA VAL A 57 19.10 11.28 -2.24
C VAL A 57 19.32 10.20 -1.17
N LEU A 58 20.53 10.13 -0.60
CA LEU A 58 20.84 9.21 0.50
C LEU A 58 19.96 9.49 1.73
N ILE A 59 19.82 10.77 2.10
CA ILE A 59 18.93 11.18 3.20
C ILE A 59 17.48 10.78 2.89
N MET A 60 16.99 11.02 1.69
CA MET A 60 15.63 10.70 1.29
C MET A 60 15.38 9.18 1.29
N ILE A 61 16.32 8.36 0.84
CA ILE A 61 16.21 6.90 0.90
C ILE A 61 16.13 6.43 2.36
N ARG A 62 16.96 6.96 3.24
CA ARG A 62 16.94 6.62 4.68
C ARG A 62 15.63 7.02 5.36
N GLN A 63 15.08 8.19 5.02
CA GLN A 63 13.79 8.65 5.53
C GLN A 63 12.66 7.73 5.05
N GLN A 64 12.67 7.35 3.77
CA GLN A 64 11.69 6.44 3.21
C GLN A 64 11.79 5.04 3.82
N ALA A 65 13.01 4.57 4.09
CA ALA A 65 13.24 3.30 4.79
C ALA A 65 12.72 3.32 6.23
N ALA A 66 12.90 4.43 6.96
CA ALA A 66 12.36 4.60 8.30
C ALA A 66 10.82 4.61 8.28
N LEU A 67 10.21 5.31 7.32
CA LEU A 67 8.76 5.33 7.13
C LEU A 67 8.22 3.92 6.82
N ALA A 68 8.88 3.17 5.94
CA ALA A 68 8.52 1.79 5.62
C ALA A 68 8.56 0.88 6.86
N GLU A 69 9.61 1.00 7.67
CA GLU A 69 9.73 0.23 8.92
C GLU A 69 8.60 0.54 9.90
N ASP A 70 8.28 1.81 10.10
CA ASP A 70 7.20 2.23 10.99
C ASP A 70 5.83 1.78 10.48
N THR A 71 5.60 1.87 9.18
CA THR A 71 4.37 1.37 8.54
C THR A 71 4.23 -0.14 8.78
N ILE A 72 5.27 -0.94 8.56
CA ILE A 72 5.26 -2.39 8.83
C ILE A 72 4.97 -2.67 10.32
N LYS A 73 5.57 -1.92 11.24
CA LYS A 73 5.31 -2.08 12.69
C LYS A 73 3.86 -1.80 13.05
N GLN A 74 3.26 -0.76 12.46
CA GLN A 74 1.84 -0.43 12.67
C GLN A 74 0.92 -1.51 12.11
N LEU A 75 1.18 -2.00 10.90
CA LEU A 75 0.43 -3.10 10.28
C LEU A 75 0.53 -4.39 11.10
N LYS A 76 1.72 -4.74 11.61
CA LYS A 76 1.91 -5.89 12.51
C LYS A 76 1.09 -5.76 13.79
N LYS A 77 1.08 -4.58 14.40
CA LYS A 77 0.31 -4.32 15.62
C LYS A 77 -1.20 -4.43 15.35
N ALA A 78 -1.68 -3.87 14.25
CA ALA A 78 -3.07 -3.98 13.82
C ALA A 78 -3.47 -5.46 13.57
N ASN A 79 -2.61 -6.22 12.86
CA ASN A 79 -2.82 -7.64 12.58
C ASN A 79 -2.84 -8.53 13.84
N GLN A 80 -2.06 -8.19 14.88
CA GLN A 80 -2.07 -8.92 16.16
C GLN A 80 -3.39 -8.74 16.92
N THR A 81 -4.05 -7.60 16.80
CA THR A 81 -5.35 -7.34 17.44
C THR A 81 -6.49 -8.05 16.72
N LEU A 82 -6.37 -8.32 15.43
CA LEU A 82 -7.35 -9.05 14.61
C LEU A 82 -7.04 -10.54 14.60
N ASN A 83 -7.63 -11.26 15.56
CA ASN A 83 -7.51 -12.73 15.62
C ASN A 83 -8.39 -13.39 14.53
N ILE A 84 -7.87 -13.45 13.29
CA ILE A 84 -8.57 -14.01 12.12
C ILE A 84 -9.06 -15.44 12.36
N PRO A 85 -8.28 -16.38 12.94
CA PRO A 85 -8.78 -17.72 13.29
C PRO A 85 -10.02 -17.69 14.16
N LYS A 86 -10.06 -16.83 15.20
CA LYS A 86 -11.22 -16.67 16.07
C LYS A 86 -12.44 -16.09 15.33
N LEU A 87 -12.20 -15.15 14.40
CA LEU A 87 -13.26 -14.59 13.55
C LEU A 87 -13.83 -15.66 12.61
N ARG A 88 -13.01 -16.46 11.96
CA ARG A 88 -13.44 -17.59 11.10
C ARG A 88 -14.23 -18.62 11.88
N TYR A 89 -13.79 -18.96 13.10
CA TYR A 89 -14.55 -19.84 13.98
C TYR A 89 -15.93 -19.26 14.31
N ARG A 90 -16.01 -17.96 14.68
CA ARG A 90 -17.26 -17.26 14.97
C ARG A 90 -18.20 -17.25 13.75
N LYS A 91 -17.67 -16.98 12.54
CA LYS A 91 -18.43 -17.07 11.29
C LYS A 91 -19.08 -18.44 11.14
N LYS A 92 -18.29 -19.51 11.29
CA LYS A 92 -18.78 -20.89 11.20
C LYS A 92 -19.88 -21.21 12.22
N GLN A 93 -19.82 -20.63 13.43
CA GLN A 93 -20.90 -20.77 14.42
C GLN A 93 -22.19 -20.06 13.97
N TYR A 94 -22.10 -18.88 13.38
CA TYR A 94 -23.28 -18.19 12.86
C TYR A 94 -23.87 -18.89 11.64
N GLU A 95 -23.05 -19.42 10.75
CA GLU A 95 -23.51 -20.25 9.61
C GLU A 95 -24.27 -21.51 10.07
N LYS A 96 -23.79 -22.21 11.10
CA LYS A 96 -24.50 -23.32 11.71
C LYS A 96 -25.88 -22.90 12.27
N LYS A 97 -25.93 -21.76 12.99
CA LYS A 97 -27.19 -21.24 13.53
C LYS A 97 -28.16 -20.83 12.43
N LEU A 98 -27.65 -20.25 11.36
CA LEU A 98 -28.45 -19.90 10.17
C LEU A 98 -29.03 -21.15 9.50
N ALA A 99 -28.24 -22.24 9.38
CA ALA A 99 -28.70 -23.49 8.81
C ALA A 99 -29.84 -24.11 9.69
N LEU A 100 -29.69 -24.07 11.01
CA LEU A 100 -30.73 -24.51 11.93
C LEU A 100 -32.04 -23.71 11.79
N CYS A 101 -31.94 -22.37 11.67
CA CYS A 101 -33.15 -21.53 11.43
C CYS A 101 -33.85 -21.87 10.11
N LYS A 102 -33.08 -22.22 9.07
CA LYS A 102 -33.67 -22.66 7.79
C LYS A 102 -34.38 -24.01 7.94
N GLN A 103 -33.76 -24.93 8.63
CA GLN A 103 -34.37 -26.23 8.91
C GLN A 103 -35.65 -26.08 9.77
N GLU A 104 -35.60 -25.32 10.87
CA GLU A 104 -36.78 -25.02 11.71
C GLU A 104 -37.94 -24.43 10.89
N LYS A 105 -37.63 -23.56 9.90
CA LYS A 105 -38.64 -22.98 9.02
C LYS A 105 -39.31 -24.05 8.11
N MET A 106 -38.53 -25.03 7.63
CA MET A 106 -39.07 -26.13 6.83
C MET A 106 -39.97 -27.04 7.70
N GLU A 107 -39.50 -27.44 8.87
CA GLU A 107 -40.27 -28.26 9.83
C GLU A 107 -41.57 -27.58 10.27
N LEU A 108 -41.55 -26.25 10.47
CA LEU A 108 -42.77 -25.48 10.75
C LEU A 108 -43.77 -25.49 9.61
N TYR A 109 -43.31 -25.47 8.36
CA TYR A 109 -44.21 -25.57 7.22
C TYR A 109 -44.86 -26.97 7.13
N GLU A 110 -44.07 -28.03 7.36
CA GLU A 110 -44.55 -29.42 7.40
C GLU A 110 -45.61 -29.61 8.50
N GLN A 111 -45.35 -29.14 9.74
CA GLN A 111 -46.30 -29.18 10.84
C GLN A 111 -47.61 -28.45 10.53
N TYR A 112 -47.52 -27.32 9.82
CA TYR A 112 -48.72 -26.59 9.40
C TYR A 112 -49.48 -27.33 8.28
N ALA A 113 -48.76 -27.88 7.31
CA ALA A 113 -49.37 -28.63 6.20
C ALA A 113 -50.06 -29.92 6.65
N GLU A 114 -49.53 -30.53 7.74
CA GLU A 114 -50.13 -31.72 8.40
C GLU A 114 -51.19 -31.37 9.48
N GLU A 115 -51.64 -30.11 9.53
CA GLU A 115 -52.62 -29.59 10.47
C GLU A 115 -52.26 -29.78 11.98
N GLN A 116 -50.97 -29.99 12.29
CA GLN A 116 -50.46 -30.14 13.64
C GLN A 116 -50.42 -28.83 14.42
N ILE A 117 -50.33 -27.68 13.74
CA ILE A 117 -50.31 -26.35 14.33
C ILE A 117 -51.29 -25.41 13.63
N SER A 118 -51.81 -24.42 14.38
CA SER A 118 -52.75 -23.42 13.82
C SER A 118 -51.99 -22.45 12.86
N LEU A 119 -52.74 -21.84 11.95
CA LEU A 119 -52.21 -20.78 11.06
C LEU A 119 -51.59 -19.64 11.88
N LYS A 120 -52.24 -19.26 12.98
CA LYS A 120 -51.74 -18.20 13.86
C LYS A 120 -50.38 -18.56 14.46
N ASP A 121 -50.23 -19.77 14.99
CA ASP A 121 -48.96 -20.24 15.57
C ASP A 121 -47.86 -20.36 14.50
N TYR A 122 -48.24 -20.89 13.33
CA TYR A 122 -47.32 -20.94 12.20
C TYR A 122 -46.77 -19.54 11.82
N LEU A 123 -47.64 -18.53 11.67
CA LEU A 123 -47.24 -17.19 11.28
C LEU A 123 -46.32 -16.54 12.32
N VAL A 124 -46.62 -16.65 13.61
CA VAL A 124 -45.79 -16.10 14.69
C VAL A 124 -44.42 -16.76 14.72
N ARG A 125 -44.36 -18.09 14.67
CA ARG A 125 -43.09 -18.86 14.73
C ARG A 125 -42.26 -18.62 13.46
N LYS A 126 -42.91 -18.54 12.29
CA LYS A 126 -42.25 -18.18 11.00
C LYS A 126 -41.61 -16.80 11.08
N GLN A 127 -42.33 -15.80 11.61
CA GLN A 127 -41.78 -14.45 11.78
C GLN A 127 -40.54 -14.46 12.67
N THR A 128 -40.58 -15.17 13.78
CA THR A 128 -39.43 -15.35 14.70
C THR A 128 -38.23 -15.99 13.98
N CYS A 129 -38.43 -17.01 13.16
CA CYS A 129 -37.38 -17.65 12.38
C CYS A 129 -36.80 -16.68 11.34
N MET A 130 -37.63 -15.86 10.69
CA MET A 130 -37.16 -14.86 9.73
C MET A 130 -36.30 -13.78 10.39
N GLU A 131 -36.68 -13.30 11.57
CA GLU A 131 -35.91 -12.32 12.35
C GLU A 131 -34.56 -12.89 12.78
N LYS A 132 -34.53 -14.11 13.30
CA LYS A 132 -33.29 -14.80 13.64
C LYS A 132 -32.38 -14.99 12.43
N THR A 133 -32.97 -15.34 11.29
CA THR A 133 -32.26 -15.50 10.00
C THR A 133 -31.57 -14.19 9.60
N ALA A 134 -32.32 -13.08 9.61
CA ALA A 134 -31.78 -11.75 9.28
C ALA A 134 -30.61 -11.35 10.22
N VAL A 135 -30.78 -11.57 11.53
CA VAL A 135 -29.73 -11.28 12.52
C VAL A 135 -28.47 -12.11 12.27
N TYR A 136 -28.58 -13.41 11.98
CA TYR A 136 -27.38 -14.23 11.70
C TYR A 136 -26.73 -13.89 10.37
N GLN A 137 -27.50 -13.55 9.33
CA GLN A 137 -26.96 -13.07 8.06
C GLN A 137 -26.15 -11.80 8.25
N GLN A 138 -26.69 -10.81 8.97
CA GLN A 138 -25.97 -9.58 9.27
C GLN A 138 -24.67 -9.85 10.04
N LYS A 139 -24.71 -10.70 11.08
CA LYS A 139 -23.51 -11.06 11.86
C LYS A 139 -22.45 -11.77 11.04
N ILE A 140 -22.85 -12.59 10.06
CA ILE A 140 -21.91 -13.23 9.11
C ILE A 140 -21.24 -12.17 8.27
N GLN A 141 -21.98 -11.22 7.67
CA GLN A 141 -21.44 -10.13 6.86
C GLN A 141 -20.46 -9.24 7.65
N GLU A 142 -20.81 -8.89 8.90
CA GLU A 142 -19.92 -8.09 9.76
C GLU A 142 -18.60 -8.82 10.07
N VAL A 143 -18.65 -10.12 10.30
CA VAL A 143 -17.45 -10.92 10.56
C VAL A 143 -16.63 -11.12 9.29
N GLU A 144 -17.27 -11.32 8.14
CA GLU A 144 -16.61 -11.42 6.83
C GLU A 144 -15.85 -10.14 6.47
N ALA A 145 -16.48 -8.98 6.66
CA ALA A 145 -15.83 -7.68 6.44
C ALA A 145 -14.56 -7.51 7.30
N LYS A 146 -14.62 -7.95 8.57
CA LYS A 146 -13.45 -7.91 9.47
C LYS A 146 -12.36 -8.89 9.05
N ILE A 147 -12.70 -10.06 8.56
CA ILE A 147 -11.74 -11.05 8.05
C ILE A 147 -11.05 -10.48 6.80
N LEU A 148 -11.82 -9.97 5.84
CA LEU A 148 -11.29 -9.39 4.60
C LEU A 148 -10.30 -8.27 4.89
N LYS A 149 -10.70 -7.31 5.74
CA LYS A 149 -9.82 -6.21 6.15
C LYS A 149 -8.51 -6.72 6.77
N GLY A 150 -8.59 -7.72 7.65
CA GLY A 150 -7.39 -8.27 8.28
C GLY A 150 -6.49 -9.06 7.31
N GLU A 151 -7.05 -9.66 6.26
CA GLU A 151 -6.29 -10.32 5.21
C GLU A 151 -5.59 -9.31 4.29
N GLU A 152 -6.26 -8.20 3.94
CA GLU A 152 -5.68 -7.07 3.21
C GLU A 152 -4.51 -6.43 3.97
N GLU A 153 -4.67 -6.17 5.28
CA GLU A 153 -3.61 -5.61 6.13
C GLU A 153 -2.40 -6.56 6.22
N LYS A 154 -2.62 -7.87 6.26
CA LYS A 154 -1.53 -8.87 6.21
C LYS A 154 -0.81 -8.88 4.86
N GLN A 155 -1.52 -8.67 3.78
CA GLN A 155 -0.91 -8.57 2.46
C GLN A 155 -0.06 -7.30 2.35
N LYS A 156 -0.58 -6.17 2.83
CA LYS A 156 0.16 -4.89 2.89
C LYS A 156 1.44 -5.02 3.74
N GLU A 157 1.41 -5.71 4.88
CA GLU A 157 2.59 -5.97 5.71
C GLU A 157 3.71 -6.70 4.95
N LYS A 158 3.34 -7.56 3.98
CA LYS A 158 4.26 -8.34 3.15
C LYS A 158 4.64 -7.65 1.84
N SER A 159 4.24 -6.40 1.65
CA SER A 159 4.57 -5.63 0.46
C SER A 159 6.07 -5.69 0.15
N GLU A 160 6.41 -6.08 -1.07
CA GLU A 160 7.80 -6.18 -1.52
C GLU A 160 8.49 -4.82 -1.49
N GLY A 161 7.78 -3.77 -1.87
CA GLY A 161 8.29 -2.40 -1.85
C GLY A 161 8.64 -1.93 -0.45
N LEU A 162 7.78 -2.15 0.55
CA LEU A 162 8.08 -1.79 1.94
C LEU A 162 9.28 -2.57 2.47
N GLN A 163 9.35 -3.88 2.24
CA GLN A 163 10.47 -4.72 2.69
C GLN A 163 11.79 -4.31 2.02
N LEU A 164 11.72 -3.96 0.73
CA LEU A 164 12.88 -3.51 -0.01
C LEU A 164 13.48 -2.22 0.57
N PHE A 165 12.63 -1.22 0.89
CA PHE A 165 13.12 0.02 1.51
C PHE A 165 13.74 -0.23 2.88
N VAL A 166 13.16 -1.08 3.72
CA VAL A 166 13.72 -1.42 5.04
C VAL A 166 15.13 -2.00 4.94
N LYS A 167 15.42 -2.80 3.90
CA LYS A 167 16.75 -3.33 3.60
C LYS A 167 17.81 -2.23 3.52
N TYR A 168 17.43 -1.02 3.06
CA TYR A 168 18.34 0.11 2.86
C TYR A 168 18.34 1.14 4.01
N LYS A 169 17.78 0.81 5.17
CA LYS A 169 17.76 1.69 6.35
C LYS A 169 19.16 2.15 6.79
N GLY A 170 20.15 1.24 6.74
CA GLY A 170 21.53 1.49 7.11
C GLY A 170 22.44 1.84 5.93
N LEU A 171 21.89 2.26 4.79
CA LEU A 171 22.66 2.57 3.61
C LEU A 171 23.66 3.71 3.88
N GLU A 172 24.95 3.48 3.67
CA GLU A 172 26.02 4.46 3.89
C GLU A 172 26.40 5.20 2.60
N GLU A 173 26.43 4.47 1.48
CA GLU A 173 26.82 5.00 0.17
C GLU A 173 25.81 4.57 -0.91
N LEU A 174 25.62 5.46 -1.89
CA LEU A 174 24.77 5.16 -3.05
C LEU A 174 25.53 4.35 -4.09
N SER A 175 24.88 3.39 -4.71
CA SER A 175 25.36 2.70 -5.90
C SER A 175 24.35 2.82 -7.04
N TYR A 176 24.82 2.52 -8.26
CA TYR A 176 23.95 2.48 -9.44
C TYR A 176 22.78 1.52 -9.23
N GLU A 177 23.06 0.33 -8.70
CA GLU A 177 22.08 -0.72 -8.46
C GLU A 177 21.00 -0.28 -7.49
N VAL A 178 21.39 0.30 -6.35
CA VAL A 178 20.45 0.80 -5.33
C VAL A 178 19.53 1.87 -5.89
N LEU A 179 20.10 2.84 -6.62
CA LEU A 179 19.31 3.92 -7.22
C LEU A 179 18.31 3.38 -8.24
N HIS A 180 18.75 2.47 -9.10
CA HIS A 180 17.90 1.88 -10.14
C HIS A 180 16.91 0.83 -9.59
N GLU A 181 17.15 0.28 -8.42
CA GLU A 181 16.19 -0.60 -7.73
C GLU A 181 15.04 0.21 -7.12
N LEU A 182 15.33 1.37 -6.53
CA LEU A 182 14.36 2.14 -5.74
C LEU A 182 13.69 3.28 -6.51
N ILE A 183 14.40 3.92 -7.45
CA ILE A 183 13.98 5.18 -8.07
C ILE A 183 13.57 4.96 -9.53
N GLU A 184 12.42 5.49 -9.90
CA GLU A 184 11.97 5.57 -11.29
C GLU A 184 12.57 6.78 -11.99
N VAL A 185 12.45 7.96 -11.39
CA VAL A 185 12.97 9.21 -11.92
C VAL A 185 13.20 10.23 -10.82
N ILE A 186 14.21 11.11 -11.03
CA ILE A 186 14.48 12.28 -10.20
C ILE A 186 14.20 13.51 -11.08
N ASN A 187 13.15 14.26 -10.75
CA ASN A 187 12.82 15.52 -11.40
C ASN A 187 13.54 16.66 -10.68
N PHE A 188 14.49 17.27 -11.36
CA PHE A 188 15.28 18.38 -10.83
C PHE A 188 14.74 19.71 -11.38
N TYR A 189 14.18 20.54 -10.53
CA TYR A 189 13.73 21.91 -10.86
C TYR A 189 14.81 22.92 -10.52
N ASP A 190 15.27 22.92 -9.31
CA ASP A 190 16.34 23.71 -8.74
C ASP A 190 16.89 23.02 -7.47
N PRO A 191 17.95 23.56 -6.80
CA PRO A 191 18.52 22.94 -5.59
C PRO A 191 17.57 22.81 -4.39
N GLU A 192 16.53 23.63 -4.31
CA GLU A 192 15.55 23.64 -3.22
C GLU A 192 14.31 22.79 -3.56
N HIS A 193 14.15 22.46 -4.85
CA HIS A 193 13.02 21.71 -5.35
C HIS A 193 13.46 20.52 -6.22
N ILE A 194 13.59 19.38 -5.60
CA ILE A 194 13.92 18.09 -6.24
C ILE A 194 12.83 17.08 -5.83
N GLU A 195 12.22 16.44 -6.82
CA GLU A 195 11.18 15.44 -6.63
C GLU A 195 11.75 14.06 -7.00
N ILE A 196 11.61 13.09 -6.11
CA ILE A 196 11.95 11.68 -6.37
C ILE A 196 10.66 10.89 -6.58
N VAL A 197 10.54 10.26 -7.74
CA VAL A 197 9.47 9.29 -8.01
C VAL A 197 10.01 7.89 -7.70
N TRP A 198 9.43 7.26 -6.69
CA TRP A 198 9.80 5.92 -6.26
C TRP A 198 9.09 4.86 -7.10
N LYS A 199 9.75 3.73 -7.38
CA LYS A 199 9.16 2.61 -8.13
C LYS A 199 7.98 1.93 -7.43
N TYR A 200 7.99 1.93 -6.10
CA TYR A 200 6.98 1.26 -5.26
C TYR A 200 6.03 2.26 -4.58
N ARG A 201 5.80 3.41 -5.24
CA ARG A 201 4.97 4.50 -4.70
C ARG A 201 3.57 4.05 -4.31
N ASP A 202 2.92 3.26 -5.15
CA ASP A 202 1.53 2.84 -4.93
C ASP A 202 1.41 1.94 -3.71
N GLU A 203 2.38 1.04 -3.49
CA GLU A 203 2.43 0.18 -2.30
C GLU A 203 2.53 0.98 -0.99
N PHE A 204 3.29 2.09 -0.99
CA PHE A 204 3.35 3.02 0.14
C PHE A 204 2.02 3.73 0.37
N LEU A 205 1.38 4.23 -0.68
CA LEU A 205 0.08 4.90 -0.58
C LEU A 205 -1.00 3.95 -0.06
N GLU A 206 -1.05 2.73 -0.56
CA GLU A 206 -1.99 1.70 -0.11
C GLU A 206 -1.75 1.26 1.35
N ALA A 207 -0.51 1.28 1.81
CA ALA A 207 -0.15 0.88 3.16
C ALA A 207 -0.42 1.98 4.20
N THR A 208 -0.40 3.27 3.80
CA THR A 208 -0.56 4.42 4.68
C THR A 208 -1.96 5.05 4.66
N GLY A 209 -2.80 4.71 3.68
CA GLY A 209 -4.21 5.15 3.55
C GLY A 209 -5.14 4.20 4.25
#